data_1b021630be529b091f08e303d4bffa4b
#
_entry.id   1b021630be529b091f08e303d4bffa4b
#
_cell.length_a   1.000
_cell.length_b   1.000
_cell.length_c   1.000
_cell.angle_alpha   90.00
_cell.angle_beta   90.00
_cell.angle_gamma   90.00
#
_symmetry.space_group_name_H-M   'P 1'
#
loop_
_entity.id
_entity.type
_entity.pdbx_description
1 polymer ?
#
loop_
_entity_poly.entity_id
_entity_poly.type
_entity_poly.pdbx_seq_one_letter_code
_entity_poly.pdbx_strand_id
1 'polypeptide(L)'
;MPVPFLACMALTASFYQLPPRVLPAIQAVEGGRVGLARGNRNGTEDLGLMQINTIWIAPITRITGLPAAEVRARLLHDACFNIAAAGMVMRNYLDETGGDLLRAVGNYHSHTPTRNLGYQAKVLDAARVMFTTRPGTR
;
A
#
# COMPACT_ATOMS: atom_id res chain seq x y z
N MET A 1 -7.94 9.34 14.06
CA MET A 1 -8.39 8.29 13.16
C MET A 1 -7.62 7.01 13.42
N PRO A 2 -8.27 5.91 13.74
CA PRO A 2 -7.56 4.67 14.01
C PRO A 2 -6.95 4.09 12.74
N VAL A 3 -5.78 3.47 12.90
CA VAL A 3 -5.10 2.76 11.81
C VAL A 3 -5.59 1.31 11.81
N PRO A 4 -6.18 0.82 10.70
CA PRO A 4 -6.64 -0.56 10.65
C PRO A 4 -5.45 -1.52 10.66
N PHE A 5 -5.60 -2.61 11.42
CA PHE A 5 -4.58 -3.66 11.48
C PHE A 5 -3.19 -3.11 11.82
N LEU A 6 -3.12 -2.27 12.85
CA LEU A 6 -1.91 -1.54 13.22
C LEU A 6 -0.71 -2.47 13.42
N ALA A 7 -0.89 -3.63 14.04
CA ALA A 7 0.20 -4.57 14.27
C ALA A 7 0.81 -5.07 12.96
N CYS A 8 -0.02 -5.41 11.97
CA CYS A 8 0.47 -5.83 10.65
C CYS A 8 1.17 -4.69 9.94
N MET A 9 0.64 -3.47 10.04
CA MET A 9 1.27 -2.28 9.46
C MET A 9 2.66 -2.06 10.04
N ALA A 10 2.78 -2.13 11.38
CA ALA A 10 4.05 -1.90 12.06
C ALA A 10 5.09 -2.98 11.73
N LEU A 11 4.68 -4.24 11.75
CA LEU A 11 5.58 -5.37 11.42
C LEU A 11 6.08 -5.26 9.97
N THR A 12 5.19 -4.96 9.05
CA THR A 12 5.53 -4.83 7.63
C THR A 12 6.49 -3.66 7.40
N ALA A 13 6.22 -2.51 8.01
CA ALA A 13 7.09 -1.34 7.91
C ALA A 13 8.49 -1.68 8.44
N SER A 14 8.57 -2.35 9.58
CA SER A 14 9.84 -2.76 10.15
C SER A 14 10.59 -3.73 9.24
N PHE A 15 9.91 -4.74 8.72
CA PHE A 15 10.53 -5.76 7.86
C PHE A 15 11.11 -5.15 6.58
N TYR A 16 10.36 -4.24 5.95
CA TYR A 16 10.78 -3.63 4.68
C TYR A 16 11.51 -2.29 4.87
N GLN A 17 11.79 -1.91 6.12
CA GLN A 17 12.51 -0.66 6.43
C GLN A 17 11.80 0.56 5.82
N LEU A 18 10.51 0.65 6.07
CA LEU A 18 9.68 1.79 5.66
C LEU A 18 9.39 2.68 6.88
N PRO A 19 9.31 3.99 6.71
CA PRO A 19 8.82 4.84 7.79
C PRO A 19 7.42 4.38 8.21
N PRO A 20 7.09 4.39 9.51
CA PRO A 20 5.84 3.79 10.00
C PRO A 20 4.57 4.47 9.52
N ARG A 21 4.65 5.71 9.01
CA ARG A 21 3.48 6.45 8.53
C ARG A 21 3.07 6.07 7.10
N VAL A 22 3.94 5.42 6.34
CA VAL A 22 3.74 5.24 4.90
C VAL A 22 2.53 4.37 4.60
N LEU A 23 2.50 3.15 5.12
CA LEU A 23 1.41 2.22 4.81
C LEU A 23 0.05 2.70 5.33
N PRO A 24 -0.05 3.21 6.58
CA PRO A 24 -1.32 3.77 7.04
C PRO A 24 -1.83 4.93 6.16
N ALA A 25 -0.94 5.82 5.72
CA ALA A 25 -1.34 6.94 4.89
C ALA A 25 -1.80 6.49 3.51
N ILE A 26 -1.11 5.53 2.91
CA ILE A 26 -1.52 4.94 1.62
C ILE A 26 -2.90 4.30 1.77
N GLN A 27 -3.12 3.50 2.82
CA GLN A 27 -4.42 2.86 3.03
C GLN A 27 -5.54 3.91 3.14
N ALA A 28 -5.30 5.00 3.85
CA ALA A 28 -6.30 6.06 3.99
C ALA A 28 -6.63 6.70 2.65
N VAL A 29 -5.63 6.93 1.80
CA VAL A 29 -5.85 7.51 0.47
C VAL A 29 -6.56 6.53 -0.46
N GLU A 30 -6.16 5.26 -0.44
CA GLU A 30 -6.78 4.24 -1.29
C GLU A 30 -8.22 3.94 -0.88
N GLY A 31 -8.52 4.07 0.40
CA GLY A 31 -9.86 3.77 0.90
C GLY A 31 -10.24 2.31 0.75
N GLY A 32 -9.25 1.42 0.68
CA GLY A 32 -9.49 0.00 0.55
C GLY A 32 -9.96 -0.65 1.83
N ARG A 33 -10.56 -1.82 1.69
CA ARG A 33 -10.97 -2.65 2.81
C ARG A 33 -10.94 -4.12 2.41
N VAL A 34 -10.96 -4.98 3.40
CA VAL A 34 -10.98 -6.43 3.18
C VAL A 34 -12.20 -6.79 2.32
N GLY A 35 -11.98 -7.57 1.28
CA GLY A 35 -13.03 -8.02 0.37
C GLY A 35 -13.34 -7.09 -0.79
N LEU A 36 -12.74 -5.89 -0.83
CA LEU A 36 -13.01 -4.93 -1.90
C LEU A 36 -12.11 -5.20 -3.11
N ALA A 37 -12.73 -5.42 -4.27
CA ALA A 37 -12.02 -5.50 -5.55
C ALA A 37 -12.56 -4.40 -6.47
N ARG A 38 -11.66 -3.57 -7.02
CA ARG A 38 -12.03 -2.54 -8.00
C ARG A 38 -11.39 -2.86 -9.33
N GLY A 39 -12.23 -2.96 -10.36
CA GLY A 39 -11.76 -3.20 -11.72
C GLY A 39 -11.21 -1.94 -12.37
N ASN A 40 -10.15 -2.11 -13.16
CA ASN A 40 -9.54 -1.03 -13.93
C ASN A 40 -9.82 -1.22 -15.42
N ARG A 41 -9.73 -0.12 -16.19
CA ARG A 41 -10.01 -0.16 -17.64
C ARG A 41 -9.07 -1.09 -18.40
N ASN A 42 -7.85 -1.29 -17.89
CA ASN A 42 -6.85 -2.14 -18.54
C ASN A 42 -7.01 -3.63 -18.23
N GLY A 43 -8.10 -4.02 -17.57
CA GLY A 43 -8.35 -5.42 -17.22
C GLY A 43 -7.75 -5.87 -15.90
N THR A 44 -6.95 -5.03 -15.22
CA THR A 44 -6.45 -5.35 -13.90
C THR A 44 -7.48 -5.01 -12.84
N GLU A 45 -7.24 -5.49 -11.61
CA GLU A 45 -8.05 -5.16 -10.45
C GLU A 45 -7.13 -4.66 -9.33
N ASP A 46 -7.68 -3.81 -8.46
CA ASP A 46 -7.02 -3.42 -7.21
C ASP A 46 -7.74 -4.12 -6.06
N LEU A 47 -6.98 -4.84 -5.24
CA LEU A 47 -7.53 -5.82 -4.29
C LEU A 47 -7.29 -5.45 -2.83
N GLY A 48 -8.34 -5.53 -2.05
CA GLY A 48 -8.28 -5.56 -0.60
C GLY A 48 -7.93 -4.24 0.07
N LEU A 49 -7.41 -4.35 1.29
CA LEU A 49 -7.20 -3.22 2.18
C LEU A 49 -6.28 -2.14 1.58
N MET A 50 -5.18 -2.55 0.97
CA MET A 50 -4.19 -1.63 0.41
C MET A 50 -4.35 -1.44 -1.09
N GLN A 51 -5.40 -2.02 -1.70
CA GLN A 51 -5.68 -1.90 -3.12
C GLN A 51 -4.50 -2.34 -4.00
N ILE A 52 -4.02 -3.55 -3.74
CA ILE A 52 -2.90 -4.15 -4.48
C ILE A 52 -3.36 -4.54 -5.89
N ASN A 53 -2.69 -4.01 -6.90
CA ASN A 53 -3.00 -4.32 -8.29
C ASN A 53 -2.64 -5.77 -8.63
N THR A 54 -3.46 -6.40 -9.48
CA THR A 54 -3.27 -7.80 -9.86
C THR A 54 -1.97 -8.06 -10.62
N ILE A 55 -1.27 -7.03 -11.11
CA ILE A 55 0.05 -7.20 -11.73
C ILE A 55 1.08 -7.77 -10.74
N TRP A 56 0.84 -7.60 -9.44
CA TRP A 56 1.74 -8.09 -8.40
C TRP A 56 1.55 -9.57 -8.05
N ILE A 57 0.49 -10.21 -8.58
CA ILE A 57 0.23 -11.62 -8.30
C ILE A 57 1.39 -12.51 -8.75
N ALA A 58 1.91 -12.31 -9.96
CA ALA A 58 3.01 -13.12 -10.47
C ALA A 58 4.28 -13.01 -9.61
N PRO A 59 4.75 -11.79 -9.26
CA PRO A 59 5.87 -11.67 -8.33
C PRO A 59 5.62 -12.34 -6.97
N ILE A 60 4.41 -12.20 -6.42
CA ILE A 60 4.08 -12.80 -5.12
C ILE A 60 4.08 -14.34 -5.23
N THR A 61 3.53 -14.88 -6.32
CA THR A 61 3.58 -16.33 -6.60
C THR A 61 5.02 -16.83 -6.61
N ARG A 62 5.93 -16.10 -7.24
CA ARG A 62 7.34 -16.48 -7.28
C ARG A 62 7.99 -16.49 -5.90
N ILE A 63 7.63 -15.53 -5.07
CA ILE A 63 8.21 -15.42 -3.71
C ILE A 63 7.62 -16.46 -2.76
N THR A 64 6.31 -16.68 -2.81
CA THR A 64 5.60 -17.52 -1.84
C THR A 64 5.46 -18.98 -2.26
N GLY A 65 5.52 -19.26 -3.56
CA GLY A 65 5.20 -20.57 -4.10
C GLY A 65 3.71 -20.88 -4.15
N LEU A 66 2.86 -19.93 -3.77
CA LEU A 66 1.41 -20.14 -3.79
C LEU A 66 0.87 -19.99 -5.22
N PRO A 67 -0.18 -20.76 -5.58
CA PRO A 67 -0.84 -20.58 -6.87
C PRO A 67 -1.45 -19.19 -7.01
N ALA A 68 -1.55 -18.69 -8.24
CA ALA A 68 -2.07 -17.35 -8.51
C ALA A 68 -3.47 -17.13 -7.95
N ALA A 69 -4.35 -18.12 -8.06
CA ALA A 69 -5.72 -18.03 -7.53
C ALA A 69 -5.73 -17.87 -6.01
N GLU A 70 -4.81 -18.54 -5.31
CA GLU A 70 -4.71 -18.41 -3.87
C GLU A 70 -4.12 -17.06 -3.47
N VAL A 71 -3.12 -16.58 -4.20
CA VAL A 71 -2.56 -15.23 -3.96
C VAL A 71 -3.67 -14.18 -4.10
N ARG A 72 -4.46 -14.27 -5.17
CA ARG A 72 -5.58 -13.34 -5.37
C ARG A 72 -6.57 -13.40 -4.20
N ALA A 73 -6.94 -14.60 -3.78
CA ALA A 73 -7.88 -14.76 -2.67
C ALA A 73 -7.34 -14.18 -1.37
N ARG A 74 -6.06 -14.37 -1.08
CA ARG A 74 -5.43 -13.81 0.11
C ARG A 74 -5.29 -12.30 0.04
N LEU A 75 -4.92 -11.75 -1.11
CA LEU A 75 -4.88 -10.30 -1.30
C LEU A 75 -6.24 -9.68 -1.03
N LEU A 76 -7.30 -10.36 -1.43
CA LEU A 76 -8.66 -9.86 -1.30
C LEU A 76 -9.19 -9.96 0.14
N HIS A 77 -8.92 -11.09 0.81
CA HIS A 77 -9.60 -11.44 2.06
C HIS A 77 -8.72 -11.48 3.31
N ASP A 78 -7.40 -11.47 3.18
CA ASP A 78 -6.46 -11.52 4.31
C ASP A 78 -5.77 -10.17 4.45
N ALA A 79 -6.15 -9.39 5.46
CA ALA A 79 -5.62 -8.05 5.66
C ALA A 79 -4.10 -8.05 5.83
N CYS A 80 -3.56 -8.93 6.66
CA CYS A 80 -2.13 -8.94 6.93
C CYS A 80 -1.30 -9.42 5.74
N PHE A 81 -1.81 -10.37 4.97
CA PHE A 81 -1.18 -10.76 3.71
C PHE A 81 -1.16 -9.58 2.73
N ASN A 82 -2.27 -8.87 2.63
CA ASN A 82 -2.41 -7.70 1.77
C ASN A 82 -1.42 -6.59 2.17
N ILE A 83 -1.32 -6.31 3.47
CA ILE A 83 -0.39 -5.30 3.99
C ILE A 83 1.06 -5.70 3.71
N ALA A 84 1.41 -6.98 3.90
CA ALA A 84 2.75 -7.47 3.58
C ALA A 84 3.07 -7.27 2.09
N ALA A 85 2.11 -7.53 1.22
CA ALA A 85 2.26 -7.26 -0.21
C ALA A 85 2.50 -5.78 -0.49
N ALA A 86 1.78 -4.90 0.19
CA ALA A 86 1.97 -3.45 0.04
C ALA A 86 3.39 -3.03 0.46
N GLY A 87 3.91 -3.62 1.52
CA GLY A 87 5.29 -3.37 1.96
C GLY A 87 6.30 -3.80 0.90
N MET A 88 6.10 -4.96 0.30
CA MET A 88 6.94 -5.45 -0.80
C MET A 88 6.90 -4.49 -1.99
N VAL A 89 5.71 -4.04 -2.37
CA VAL A 89 5.53 -3.09 -3.47
C VAL A 89 6.28 -1.80 -3.18
N MET A 90 6.12 -1.25 -1.99
CA MET A 90 6.81 -0.02 -1.60
C MET A 90 8.32 -0.19 -1.56
N ARG A 91 8.84 -1.32 -1.07
CA ARG A 91 10.28 -1.61 -1.07
C ARG A 91 10.81 -1.63 -2.51
N ASN A 92 10.05 -2.25 -3.40
CA ASN A 92 10.41 -2.32 -4.81
C ASN A 92 10.50 -0.92 -5.43
N TYR A 93 9.54 -0.05 -5.14
CA TYR A 93 9.56 1.33 -5.65
C TYR A 93 10.65 2.19 -4.99
N LEU A 94 10.95 1.95 -3.70
CA LEU A 94 12.08 2.62 -3.08
C LEU A 94 13.40 2.28 -3.75
N ASP A 95 13.59 1.00 -4.06
CA ASP A 95 14.79 0.56 -4.76
C ASP A 95 14.84 1.16 -6.17
N GLU A 96 13.70 1.17 -6.87
CA GLU A 96 13.58 1.76 -8.21
C GLU A 96 13.95 3.24 -8.24
N THR A 97 13.59 3.98 -7.19
CA THR A 97 13.83 5.43 -7.13
C THR A 97 15.15 5.79 -6.44
N GLY A 98 15.96 4.81 -6.06
CA GLY A 98 17.21 5.06 -5.36
C GLY A 98 17.02 5.63 -3.96
N GLY A 99 15.92 5.28 -3.30
CA GLY A 99 15.60 5.72 -1.96
C GLY A 99 14.76 7.00 -1.86
N ASP A 100 14.30 7.52 -2.98
CA ASP A 100 13.42 8.71 -2.98
C ASP A 100 12.01 8.29 -2.53
N LEU A 101 11.74 8.48 -1.25
CA LEU A 101 10.51 8.01 -0.62
C LEU A 101 9.25 8.59 -1.26
N LEU A 102 9.22 9.89 -1.52
CA LEU A 102 8.03 10.52 -2.07
C LEU A 102 7.74 10.05 -3.49
N ARG A 103 8.79 9.91 -4.32
CA ARG A 103 8.59 9.35 -5.66
C ARG A 103 8.16 7.89 -5.61
N ALA A 104 8.70 7.12 -4.69
CA ALA A 104 8.28 5.72 -4.48
C ALA A 104 6.81 5.64 -4.09
N VAL A 105 6.38 6.49 -3.16
CA VAL A 105 4.96 6.59 -2.77
C VAL A 105 4.11 6.96 -3.99
N GLY A 106 4.55 7.93 -4.78
CA GLY A 106 3.83 8.31 -6.00
C GLY A 106 3.72 7.15 -6.98
N ASN A 107 4.78 6.35 -7.13
CA ASN A 107 4.80 5.18 -8.00
C ASN A 107 3.80 4.11 -7.58
N TYR A 108 3.44 4.06 -6.32
CA TYR A 108 2.39 3.15 -5.84
C TYR A 108 1.09 3.36 -6.62
N HIS A 109 0.83 4.60 -7.02
CA HIS A 109 -0.33 4.95 -7.84
C HIS A 109 0.01 4.96 -9.33
N SER A 110 1.06 5.65 -9.72
CA SER A 110 1.38 5.84 -11.14
C SER A 110 2.80 6.36 -11.32
N HIS A 111 3.45 5.91 -12.41
CA HIS A 111 4.74 6.46 -12.84
C HIS A 111 4.56 7.76 -13.66
N THR A 112 3.35 8.07 -14.11
CA THR A 112 3.07 9.31 -14.84
C THR A 112 3.34 10.51 -13.92
N PRO A 113 4.23 11.47 -14.31
CA PRO A 113 4.68 12.51 -13.39
C PRO A 113 3.56 13.31 -12.71
N THR A 114 2.55 13.73 -13.46
CA THR A 114 1.45 14.51 -12.89
C THR A 114 0.62 13.70 -11.90
N ARG A 115 0.35 12.44 -12.21
CA ARG A 115 -0.41 11.54 -11.33
C ARG A 115 0.40 11.18 -10.11
N ASN A 116 1.70 10.94 -10.29
CA ASN A 116 2.62 10.65 -9.21
C ASN A 116 2.66 11.81 -8.20
N LEU A 117 2.86 13.04 -8.68
CA LEU A 117 2.91 14.21 -7.80
C LEU A 117 1.59 14.45 -7.07
N GLY A 118 0.46 14.29 -7.76
CA GLY A 118 -0.85 14.44 -7.14
C GLY A 118 -1.08 13.41 -6.03
N TYR A 119 -0.65 12.19 -6.25
CA TYR A 119 -0.75 11.15 -5.24
C TYR A 119 0.16 11.41 -4.04
N GLN A 120 1.39 11.87 -4.27
CA GLN A 120 2.30 12.27 -3.20
C GLN A 120 1.63 13.30 -2.27
N ALA A 121 0.98 14.30 -2.86
CA ALA A 121 0.31 15.35 -2.08
C ALA A 121 -0.81 14.77 -1.21
N LYS A 122 -1.60 13.85 -1.76
CA LYS A 122 -2.69 13.20 -1.01
C LYS A 122 -2.15 12.38 0.15
N VAL A 123 -1.09 11.60 -0.07
CA VAL A 123 -0.50 10.75 0.97
C VAL A 123 0.15 11.60 2.05
N LEU A 124 0.87 12.67 1.69
CA LEU A 124 1.45 13.59 2.65
C LEU A 124 0.37 14.22 3.53
N ASP A 125 -0.73 14.65 2.92
CA ASP A 125 -1.84 15.24 3.66
C ASP A 125 -2.47 14.23 4.62
N ALA A 126 -2.72 13.01 4.16
CA ALA A 126 -3.26 11.94 5.00
C ALA A 126 -2.33 11.65 6.18
N ALA A 127 -1.02 11.55 5.94
CA ALA A 127 -0.05 11.29 6.99
C ALA A 127 -0.05 12.41 8.02
N ARG A 128 -0.15 13.65 7.57
CA ARG A 128 -0.19 14.81 8.46
C ARG A 128 -1.43 14.77 9.34
N VAL A 129 -2.59 14.54 8.76
CA VAL A 129 -3.85 14.48 9.51
C VAL A 129 -3.84 13.35 10.54
N MET A 130 -3.34 12.17 10.15
CA MET A 130 -3.36 10.99 11.02
C MET A 130 -2.38 11.07 12.18
N PHE A 131 -1.23 11.73 11.99
CA PHE A 131 -0.12 11.62 12.93
C PHE A 131 0.27 12.94 13.60
N THR A 132 -0.40 14.04 13.32
CA THR A 132 -0.13 15.31 13.99
C THR A 132 -1.19 15.67 15.02
N THR A 133 -2.39 15.11 14.92
CA THR A 133 -3.44 15.30 15.92
C THR A 133 -3.07 14.55 17.19
N ARG A 134 -3.06 15.25 18.33
CA ARG A 134 -2.70 14.67 19.62
C ARG A 134 -3.82 14.86 20.62
N PRO A 135 -4.09 13.84 21.47
CA PRO A 135 -4.99 14.02 22.58
C PRO A 135 -4.52 15.15 23.47
N GLY A 136 -5.42 15.97 23.97
CA GLY A 136 -5.08 17.09 24.85
C GLY A 136 -4.65 18.36 24.13
N THR A 137 -4.53 18.34 22.82
CA THR A 137 -4.19 19.55 22.05
C THR A 137 -5.41 20.20 21.42
N ARG A 138 -6.56 19.68 21.74
CA ARG A 138 -7.82 20.22 21.24
C ARG A 138 -8.47 21.12 22.26
#